data_0c074637cdbb8575f12779883b6ed6f7
#
_entry.id   0c074637cdbb8575f12779883b6ed6f7
#
_cell.length_a   1.000
_cell.length_b   1.000
_cell.length_c   1.000
_cell.angle_alpha   90.00
_cell.angle_beta   90.00
_cell.angle_gamma   90.00
#
_symmetry.space_group_name_H-M   'P 1'
#
loop_
_entity.id
_entity.type
_entity.pdbx_description
1 polymer ?
#
loop_
_entity_poly.entity_id
_entity_poly.type
_entity_poly.pdbx_seq_one_letter_code
_entity_poly.pdbx_strand_id
1 'polypeptide(L)'
;METVGRFAPSPSGRLHLGNLLCALLVWLSARQKDGRVLLRVEDLDTARCPRRYSEQMERDLQWLGLDWDIGPGRDNGTGPYYQSQRTEIYQAALETLREKGLVYPCFCTRAEIHAASAPHREDGQVVYAGTCRRLTAAEIAEKSRNRAPALRLITPEERWGFTDGHMGRYEENLAADCGDFLLRRSDGMFAYQLAVVVDDATMGVTEVVRGADLLDSTPRQLYLYHLLGLTPPVFYHFPLLLTAEGRRLSKRDGAVGLDSLQDRLPPEEILGRLAFLARFNPSAAPKTAAELLADFAWEKVPRQDIRIPAGLFC
;
A
#
# COMPACT_ATOMS: atom_id res chain seq x y z
N MET A 1 23.89 2.69 -0.49
CA MET A 1 22.96 2.29 0.61
C MET A 1 22.38 0.95 0.18
N GLU A 2 22.28 -0.01 1.08
CA GLU A 2 21.69 -1.32 0.78
C GLU A 2 20.23 -1.20 0.39
N THR A 3 19.78 -1.95 -0.60
CA THR A 3 18.37 -1.97 -1.00
C THR A 3 17.58 -2.82 -0.01
N VAL A 4 16.53 -2.24 0.59
CA VAL A 4 15.53 -2.94 1.40
C VAL A 4 14.16 -2.70 0.77
N GLY A 5 13.71 -3.68 0.00
CA GLY A 5 12.36 -3.72 -0.57
C GLY A 5 11.36 -4.27 0.45
N ARG A 6 10.08 -3.84 0.43
CA ARG A 6 9.08 -4.43 1.33
C ARG A 6 7.87 -4.98 0.60
N PHE A 7 7.44 -6.18 0.98
CA PHE A 7 6.09 -6.67 0.73
C PHE A 7 5.24 -6.42 1.97
N ALA A 8 4.19 -5.61 1.84
CA ALA A 8 3.41 -5.11 2.96
C ALA A 8 1.90 -5.26 2.72
N PRO A 9 1.38 -6.48 2.70
CA PRO A 9 -0.04 -6.74 2.42
C PRO A 9 -0.90 -6.63 3.67
N SER A 10 -2.18 -6.24 3.46
CA SER A 10 -3.23 -6.37 4.47
C SER A 10 -3.86 -7.76 4.38
N PRO A 11 -3.69 -8.64 5.38
CA PRO A 11 -4.14 -10.04 5.33
C PRO A 11 -5.64 -10.16 5.62
N SER A 12 -6.48 -9.62 4.75
CA SER A 12 -7.95 -9.64 4.88
C SER A 12 -8.60 -10.88 4.21
N GLY A 13 -7.80 -11.89 3.88
CA GLY A 13 -8.16 -13.16 3.21
C GLY A 13 -6.97 -13.71 2.45
N ARG A 14 -7.21 -14.71 1.59
CA ARG A 14 -6.15 -15.32 0.77
C ARG A 14 -5.56 -14.32 -0.24
N LEU A 15 -4.30 -14.52 -0.61
CA LEU A 15 -3.63 -13.74 -1.65
C LEU A 15 -4.32 -13.98 -3.00
N HIS A 16 -4.55 -12.91 -3.75
CA HIS A 16 -5.03 -12.95 -5.13
C HIS A 16 -3.88 -12.64 -6.10
N LEU A 17 -4.10 -12.85 -7.40
CA LEU A 17 -3.06 -12.68 -8.43
C LEU A 17 -2.34 -11.33 -8.37
N GLY A 18 -3.03 -10.23 -8.04
CA GLY A 18 -2.41 -8.91 -7.87
C GLY A 18 -1.44 -8.86 -6.69
N ASN A 19 -1.76 -9.50 -5.55
CA ASN A 19 -0.84 -9.61 -4.42
C ASN A 19 0.36 -10.50 -4.77
N LEU A 20 0.13 -11.58 -5.51
CA LEU A 20 1.21 -12.50 -5.94
C LEU A 20 2.17 -11.80 -6.90
N LEU A 21 1.66 -11.03 -7.85
CA LEU A 21 2.49 -10.22 -8.74
C LEU A 21 3.28 -9.16 -7.94
N CYS A 22 2.63 -8.50 -6.97
CA CYS A 22 3.32 -7.54 -6.09
C CYS A 22 4.47 -8.22 -5.33
N ALA A 23 4.22 -9.37 -4.69
CA ALA A 23 5.24 -10.10 -3.95
C ALA A 23 6.42 -10.53 -4.85
N LEU A 24 6.12 -11.02 -6.04
CA LEU A 24 7.14 -11.41 -7.03
C LEU A 24 7.98 -10.20 -7.46
N LEU A 25 7.34 -9.07 -7.82
CA LEU A 25 8.06 -7.87 -8.27
C LEU A 25 8.90 -7.24 -7.16
N VAL A 26 8.40 -7.20 -5.90
CA VAL A 26 9.18 -6.78 -4.72
C VAL A 26 10.43 -7.64 -4.58
N TRP A 27 10.25 -8.96 -4.61
CA TRP A 27 11.33 -9.92 -4.43
C TRP A 27 12.39 -9.78 -5.53
N LEU A 28 11.97 -9.75 -6.79
CA LEU A 28 12.87 -9.61 -7.94
C LEU A 28 13.62 -8.28 -7.94
N SER A 29 12.92 -7.17 -7.67
CA SER A 29 13.53 -5.83 -7.65
C SER A 29 14.59 -5.69 -6.55
N ALA A 30 14.33 -6.24 -5.36
CA ALA A 30 15.31 -6.24 -4.28
C ALA A 30 16.48 -7.17 -4.56
N ARG A 31 16.22 -8.43 -4.95
CA ARG A 31 17.26 -9.44 -5.19
C ARG A 31 18.17 -9.11 -6.37
N GLN A 32 17.65 -8.46 -7.41
CA GLN A 32 18.49 -7.99 -8.54
C GLN A 32 19.57 -6.98 -8.13
N LYS A 33 19.37 -6.30 -6.99
CA LYS A 33 20.29 -5.32 -6.42
C LYS A 33 21.08 -5.89 -5.22
N ASP A 34 21.12 -7.21 -5.06
CA ASP A 34 21.68 -7.90 -3.88
C ASP A 34 21.08 -7.38 -2.56
N GLY A 35 19.83 -6.90 -2.63
CA GLY A 35 19.11 -6.30 -1.51
C GLY A 35 18.31 -7.31 -0.69
N ARG A 36 17.74 -6.81 0.40
CA ARG A 36 16.90 -7.56 1.33
C ARG A 36 15.40 -7.32 1.09
N VAL A 37 14.62 -8.34 1.40
CA VAL A 37 13.15 -8.29 1.38
C VAL A 37 12.65 -8.23 2.82
N LEU A 38 11.81 -7.23 3.11
CA LEU A 38 11.11 -7.08 4.36
C LEU A 38 9.63 -7.50 4.18
N LEU A 39 9.13 -8.36 5.05
CA LEU A 39 7.70 -8.68 5.15
C LEU A 39 7.10 -7.90 6.32
N ARG A 40 6.12 -7.03 6.04
CA ARG A 40 5.30 -6.33 7.03
C ARG A 40 3.84 -6.71 6.88
N VAL A 41 3.20 -6.98 7.99
CA VAL A 41 1.77 -7.33 8.04
C VAL A 41 0.95 -6.08 8.36
N GLU A 42 0.14 -5.62 7.40
CA GLU A 42 -0.68 -4.41 7.55
C GLU A 42 -2.08 -4.78 8.10
N ASP A 43 -2.12 -5.04 9.38
CA ASP A 43 -3.28 -5.51 10.15
C ASP A 43 -3.85 -4.44 11.12
N LEU A 44 -3.82 -3.17 10.74
CA LEU A 44 -4.40 -2.07 11.54
C LEU A 44 -5.87 -2.37 11.93
N ASP A 45 -6.65 -2.92 11.02
CA ASP A 45 -8.01 -3.41 11.26
C ASP A 45 -7.97 -4.91 11.59
N THR A 46 -7.71 -5.22 12.85
CA THR A 46 -7.58 -6.61 13.32
C THR A 46 -8.87 -7.44 13.15
N ALA A 47 -10.03 -6.79 13.10
CA ALA A 47 -11.30 -7.46 12.85
C ALA A 47 -11.40 -7.97 11.40
N ARG A 48 -10.87 -7.20 10.44
CA ARG A 48 -10.80 -7.58 9.03
C ARG A 48 -9.58 -8.41 8.68
N CYS A 49 -8.53 -8.33 9.50
CA CYS A 49 -7.24 -8.99 9.29
C CYS A 49 -6.90 -9.94 10.46
N PRO A 50 -7.69 -11.00 10.69
CA PRO A 50 -7.41 -11.95 11.75
C PRO A 50 -6.10 -12.70 11.52
N ARG A 51 -5.39 -13.00 12.60
CA ARG A 51 -4.04 -13.60 12.63
C ARG A 51 -3.87 -14.82 11.70
N ARG A 52 -4.88 -15.67 11.61
CA ARG A 52 -4.86 -16.85 10.73
C ARG A 52 -4.55 -16.52 9.26
N TYR A 53 -4.95 -15.34 8.77
CA TYR A 53 -4.67 -14.96 7.39
C TYR A 53 -3.23 -14.47 7.18
N SER A 54 -2.61 -13.84 8.18
CA SER A 54 -1.20 -13.51 8.08
C SER A 54 -0.32 -14.75 8.14
N GLU A 55 -0.61 -15.68 9.04
CA GLU A 55 0.10 -16.97 9.11
C GLU A 55 -0.08 -17.81 7.84
N GLN A 56 -1.26 -17.77 7.22
CA GLN A 56 -1.48 -18.43 5.94
C GLN A 56 -0.67 -17.75 4.82
N MET A 57 -0.67 -16.43 4.78
CA MET A 57 0.11 -15.65 3.82
C MET A 57 1.62 -15.95 3.91
N GLU A 58 2.17 -16.08 5.12
CA GLU A 58 3.57 -16.46 5.32
C GLU A 58 3.85 -17.85 4.73
N ARG A 59 2.96 -18.83 4.96
CA ARG A 59 3.06 -20.17 4.34
C ARG A 59 2.95 -20.11 2.82
N ASP A 60 2.03 -19.30 2.31
CA ASP A 60 1.82 -19.11 0.87
C ASP A 60 3.06 -18.54 0.18
N LEU A 61 3.71 -17.53 0.77
CA LEU A 61 4.94 -16.95 0.25
C LEU A 61 6.10 -17.96 0.26
N GLN A 62 6.26 -18.71 1.35
CA GLN A 62 7.28 -19.77 1.45
C GLN A 62 7.05 -20.88 0.41
N TRP A 63 5.80 -21.27 0.18
CA TRP A 63 5.44 -22.26 -0.83
C TRP A 63 5.75 -21.77 -2.25
N LEU A 64 5.60 -20.46 -2.51
CA LEU A 64 5.98 -19.83 -3.78
C LEU A 64 7.49 -19.64 -3.96
N GLY A 65 8.32 -19.90 -2.92
CA GLY A 65 9.75 -19.61 -2.94
C GLY A 65 10.07 -18.12 -2.85
N LEU A 66 9.13 -17.30 -2.37
CA LEU A 66 9.29 -15.86 -2.14
C LEU A 66 9.61 -15.63 -0.65
N ASP A 67 10.86 -15.86 -0.29
CA ASP A 67 11.35 -15.67 1.06
C ASP A 67 11.59 -14.19 1.41
N TRP A 68 11.74 -13.93 2.71
CA TRP A 68 12.09 -12.60 3.24
C TRP A 68 13.24 -12.70 4.24
N ASP A 69 13.98 -11.60 4.39
CA ASP A 69 15.13 -11.51 5.28
C ASP A 69 14.78 -10.87 6.61
N ILE A 70 13.78 -9.98 6.62
CA ILE A 70 13.35 -9.18 7.75
C ILE A 70 11.82 -9.31 7.86
N GLY A 71 11.31 -9.57 9.05
CA GLY A 71 9.85 -9.71 9.23
C GLY A 71 9.48 -10.68 10.33
N PRO A 72 8.24 -11.20 10.34
CA PRO A 72 7.82 -12.22 11.29
C PRO A 72 8.79 -13.42 11.28
N GLY A 73 9.26 -13.81 12.46
CA GLY A 73 10.23 -14.89 12.62
C GLY A 73 11.68 -14.57 12.20
N ARG A 74 11.94 -13.38 11.65
CA ARG A 74 13.27 -12.92 11.20
C ARG A 74 13.52 -11.47 11.62
N ASP A 75 13.64 -11.25 12.92
CA ASP A 75 13.81 -9.91 13.50
C ASP A 75 15.23 -9.39 13.33
N ASN A 76 15.36 -8.14 12.89
CA ASN A 76 16.61 -7.39 12.83
C ASN A 76 16.66 -6.21 13.83
N GLY A 77 15.74 -6.16 14.79
CA GLY A 77 15.61 -5.08 15.77
C GLY A 77 14.74 -3.90 15.31
N THR A 78 14.11 -3.94 14.13
CA THR A 78 13.20 -2.90 13.65
C THR A 78 11.71 -3.24 13.85
N GLY A 79 11.41 -4.43 14.41
CA GLY A 79 10.04 -4.86 14.74
C GLY A 79 9.34 -3.99 15.80
N PRO A 80 8.12 -4.36 16.14
CA PRO A 80 7.32 -5.47 15.62
C PRO A 80 6.87 -5.27 14.17
N TYR A 81 6.64 -6.37 13.43
CA TYR A 81 6.30 -6.36 11.99
C TYR A 81 4.80 -6.46 11.71
N TYR A 82 3.98 -6.37 12.72
CA TYR A 82 2.52 -6.29 12.66
C TYR A 82 2.10 -4.86 13.01
N GLN A 83 1.38 -4.19 12.14
CA GLN A 83 0.97 -2.78 12.37
C GLN A 83 0.10 -2.61 13.62
N SER A 84 -0.73 -3.61 13.94
CA SER A 84 -1.54 -3.64 15.17
C SER A 84 -0.72 -3.53 16.47
N GLN A 85 0.56 -3.86 16.43
CA GLN A 85 1.48 -3.81 17.57
C GLN A 85 2.32 -2.53 17.65
N ARG A 86 2.09 -1.56 16.73
CA ARG A 86 2.92 -0.35 16.56
C ARG A 86 2.22 0.95 16.94
N THR A 87 1.09 0.85 17.64
CA THR A 87 0.24 2.00 18.01
C THR A 87 1.01 3.13 18.67
N GLU A 88 1.95 2.84 19.56
CA GLU A 88 2.76 3.85 20.26
C GLU A 88 3.68 4.64 19.33
N ILE A 89 4.25 3.96 18.33
CA ILE A 89 5.11 4.56 17.31
C ILE A 89 4.30 5.55 16.45
N TYR A 90 3.09 5.15 16.05
CA TYR A 90 2.20 6.03 15.29
C TYR A 90 1.69 7.21 16.14
N GLN A 91 1.45 6.98 17.42
CA GLN A 91 1.04 8.05 18.34
C GLN A 91 2.15 9.09 18.48
N ALA A 92 3.41 8.69 18.63
CA ALA A 92 4.54 9.62 18.69
C ALA A 92 4.65 10.47 17.41
N ALA A 93 4.51 9.86 16.22
CA ALA A 93 4.50 10.58 14.96
C ALA A 93 3.31 11.56 14.85
N LEU A 94 2.13 11.16 15.31
CA LEU A 94 0.96 12.02 15.37
C LEU A 94 1.18 13.23 16.29
N GLU A 95 1.80 13.06 17.47
CA GLU A 95 2.09 14.16 18.38
C GLU A 95 3.10 15.14 17.75
N THR A 96 4.12 14.65 17.07
CA THR A 96 5.04 15.52 16.32
C THR A 96 4.30 16.41 15.30
N LEU A 97 3.31 15.89 14.61
CA LEU A 97 2.48 16.67 13.66
C LEU A 97 1.54 17.64 14.40
N ARG A 98 1.05 17.30 15.59
CA ARG A 98 0.23 18.18 16.44
C ARG A 98 1.03 19.36 16.96
N GLU A 99 2.24 19.14 17.44
CA GLU A 99 3.14 20.19 17.92
C GLU A 99 3.46 21.22 16.84
N LYS A 100 3.45 20.81 15.58
CA LYS A 100 3.56 21.69 14.41
C LYS A 100 2.27 22.46 14.08
N GLY A 101 1.17 22.23 14.80
CA GLY A 101 -0.12 22.88 14.55
C GLY A 101 -0.81 22.40 13.27
N LEU A 102 -0.43 21.25 12.73
CA LEU A 102 -0.91 20.74 11.45
C LEU A 102 -2.07 19.74 11.56
N VAL A 103 -2.51 19.43 12.78
CA VAL A 103 -3.55 18.42 13.03
C VAL A 103 -4.77 19.05 13.68
N TYR A 104 -5.95 18.71 13.19
CA TYR A 104 -7.20 19.18 13.76
C TYR A 104 -8.26 18.06 13.84
N PRO A 105 -9.25 18.19 14.77
CA PRO A 105 -10.32 17.24 14.92
C PRO A 105 -11.39 17.42 13.83
N CYS A 106 -11.86 16.31 13.26
CA CYS A 106 -12.92 16.26 12.26
C CYS A 106 -14.08 15.39 12.73
N PHE A 107 -15.29 15.95 12.70
CA PHE A 107 -16.53 15.30 13.12
C PHE A 107 -17.43 14.90 11.96
N CYS A 108 -17.03 15.15 10.72
CA CYS A 108 -17.84 14.83 9.54
C CYS A 108 -18.01 13.32 9.37
N THR A 109 -19.21 12.90 9.01
CA THR A 109 -19.53 11.56 8.53
C THR A 109 -19.11 11.39 7.06
N ARG A 110 -19.04 10.15 6.58
CA ARG A 110 -18.80 9.89 5.15
C ARG A 110 -19.87 10.52 4.26
N ALA A 111 -21.14 10.45 4.68
CA ALA A 111 -22.24 11.02 3.93
C ALA A 111 -22.11 12.55 3.79
N GLU A 112 -21.78 13.26 4.89
CA GLU A 112 -21.56 14.71 4.87
C GLU A 112 -20.38 15.10 3.97
N ILE A 113 -19.28 14.32 4.00
CA ILE A 113 -18.13 14.57 3.13
C ILE A 113 -18.51 14.38 1.67
N HIS A 114 -19.24 13.32 1.32
CA HIS A 114 -19.75 13.10 -0.03
C HIS A 114 -20.68 14.21 -0.51
N ALA A 115 -21.60 14.65 0.33
CA ALA A 115 -22.54 15.72 -0.01
C ALA A 115 -21.86 17.09 -0.23
N ALA A 116 -20.79 17.37 0.54
CA ALA A 116 -20.08 18.66 0.47
C ALA A 116 -19.04 18.73 -0.67
N SER A 117 -18.62 17.61 -1.25
CA SER A 117 -17.54 17.54 -2.23
C SER A 117 -18.01 17.42 -3.70
N ALA A 118 -19.22 17.90 -4.00
CA ALA A 118 -19.69 18.01 -5.38
C ALA A 118 -19.10 19.28 -6.06
N PRO A 119 -18.58 19.19 -7.32
CA PRO A 119 -18.49 18.00 -8.14
C PRO A 119 -17.34 17.06 -7.70
N HIS A 120 -17.58 15.75 -7.77
CA HIS A 120 -16.54 14.74 -7.52
C HIS A 120 -15.50 14.78 -8.64
N ARG A 121 -14.26 14.35 -8.35
CA ARG A 121 -13.27 14.09 -9.40
C ARG A 121 -13.81 13.03 -10.39
N GLU A 122 -13.31 13.06 -11.61
CA GLU A 122 -13.69 12.08 -12.67
C GLU A 122 -13.50 10.62 -12.24
N ASP A 123 -12.55 10.36 -11.33
CA ASP A 123 -12.26 9.04 -10.75
C ASP A 123 -13.16 8.66 -9.56
N GLY A 124 -14.12 9.53 -9.17
CA GLY A 124 -15.02 9.33 -8.04
C GLY A 124 -14.39 9.56 -6.66
N GLN A 125 -13.14 10.01 -6.58
CA GLN A 125 -12.51 10.35 -5.32
C GLN A 125 -13.13 11.62 -4.72
N VAL A 126 -13.35 11.57 -3.41
CA VAL A 126 -13.96 12.64 -2.64
C VAL A 126 -12.87 13.48 -1.98
N VAL A 127 -12.74 14.74 -2.43
CA VAL A 127 -11.83 15.72 -1.84
C VAL A 127 -12.48 16.34 -0.61
N TYR A 128 -11.83 16.27 0.54
CA TYR A 128 -12.35 16.87 1.76
C TYR A 128 -12.07 18.38 1.81
N ALA A 129 -13.14 19.18 1.84
CA ALA A 129 -13.09 20.64 1.76
C ALA A 129 -12.63 21.36 3.06
N GLY A 130 -12.15 20.64 4.08
CA GLY A 130 -11.66 21.27 5.32
C GLY A 130 -12.75 21.81 6.26
N THR A 131 -14.00 21.33 6.17
CA THR A 131 -15.18 21.82 6.92
C THR A 131 -14.90 22.00 8.43
N CYS A 132 -14.18 21.08 9.06
CA CYS A 132 -13.87 21.16 10.49
C CYS A 132 -12.56 21.91 10.82
N ARG A 133 -11.81 22.39 9.82
CA ARG A 133 -10.51 23.06 10.04
C ARG A 133 -10.60 24.32 10.85
N ARG A 134 -11.74 25.03 10.82
CA ARG A 134 -11.93 26.33 11.45
C ARG A 134 -12.85 26.29 12.67
N LEU A 135 -13.13 25.10 13.23
CA LEU A 135 -13.93 24.98 14.44
C LEU A 135 -13.23 25.66 15.63
N THR A 136 -13.99 26.44 16.38
CA THR A 136 -13.54 27.03 17.64
C THR A 136 -13.41 25.96 18.74
N ALA A 137 -12.67 26.26 19.80
CA ALA A 137 -12.54 25.35 20.93
C ALA A 137 -13.90 24.99 21.56
N ALA A 138 -14.83 25.94 21.61
CA ALA A 138 -16.19 25.71 22.12
C ALA A 138 -16.99 24.72 21.25
N GLU A 139 -16.95 24.89 19.92
CA GLU A 139 -17.61 23.97 18.97
C GLU A 139 -16.98 22.56 19.00
N ILE A 140 -15.63 22.48 19.14
CA ILE A 140 -14.94 21.21 19.31
C ILE A 140 -15.39 20.53 20.61
N ALA A 141 -15.46 21.25 21.72
CA ALA A 141 -15.90 20.72 23.01
C ALA A 141 -17.35 20.22 22.95
N GLU A 142 -18.25 20.97 22.30
CA GLU A 142 -19.65 20.59 22.12
C GLU A 142 -19.79 19.32 21.28
N LYS A 143 -19.13 19.29 20.10
CA LYS A 143 -19.17 18.11 19.19
C LYS A 143 -18.56 16.87 19.82
N SER A 144 -17.50 17.02 20.62
CA SER A 144 -16.82 15.94 21.32
C SER A 144 -17.68 15.24 22.36
N ARG A 145 -18.72 15.90 22.89
CA ARG A 145 -19.68 15.27 23.81
C ARG A 145 -20.51 14.18 23.13
N ASN A 146 -20.75 14.34 21.84
CA ASN A 146 -21.62 13.46 21.07
C ASN A 146 -20.83 12.40 20.29
N ARG A 147 -19.57 12.71 19.90
CA ARG A 147 -18.78 11.84 19.02
C ARG A 147 -17.30 12.09 19.17
N ALA A 148 -16.50 11.01 19.26
CA ALA A 148 -15.06 11.11 19.16
C ALA A 148 -14.65 11.59 17.75
N PRO A 149 -13.70 12.56 17.65
CA PRO A 149 -13.25 13.06 16.36
C PRO A 149 -12.30 12.09 15.66
N ALA A 150 -12.35 12.09 14.35
CA ALA A 150 -11.20 11.70 13.55
C ALA A 150 -10.16 12.82 13.56
N LEU A 151 -8.90 12.51 13.24
CA LEU A 151 -7.82 13.50 13.14
C LEU A 151 -7.36 13.61 11.70
N ARG A 152 -7.28 14.85 11.20
CA ARG A 152 -6.82 15.14 9.84
C ARG A 152 -5.56 15.97 9.84
N LEU A 153 -4.75 15.77 8.81
CA LEU A 153 -3.61 16.60 8.47
C LEU A 153 -4.06 17.74 7.56
N ILE A 154 -3.59 18.93 7.84
CA ILE A 154 -3.73 20.11 6.97
C ILE A 154 -2.80 19.91 5.76
N THR A 155 -3.36 19.99 4.56
CA THR A 155 -2.60 19.93 3.30
C THR A 155 -2.24 21.35 2.80
N PRO A 156 -1.03 21.55 2.23
CA PRO A 156 -0.62 22.81 1.64
C PRO A 156 -1.23 22.99 0.24
N GLU A 157 -1.37 24.23 -0.19
CA GLU A 157 -1.73 24.60 -1.58
C GLU A 157 -0.49 24.53 -2.49
N GLU A 158 0.24 23.42 -2.43
CA GLU A 158 1.49 23.20 -3.15
C GLU A 158 1.43 21.91 -3.95
N ARG A 159 2.19 21.88 -5.05
CA ARG A 159 2.38 20.67 -5.84
C ARG A 159 3.48 19.82 -5.24
N TRP A 160 3.15 18.58 -4.99
CA TRP A 160 4.08 17.56 -4.50
C TRP A 160 4.25 16.49 -5.58
N GLY A 161 5.50 16.27 -5.99
CA GLY A 161 5.79 15.34 -7.06
C GLY A 161 7.05 14.54 -6.83
N PHE A 162 7.17 13.46 -7.60
CA PHE A 162 8.32 12.58 -7.60
C PHE A 162 8.52 11.98 -8.98
N THR A 163 9.68 11.35 -9.18
CA THR A 163 9.92 10.51 -10.35
C THR A 163 9.83 9.05 -9.90
N ASP A 164 8.78 8.37 -10.35
CA ASP A 164 8.62 6.94 -10.13
C ASP A 164 9.60 6.15 -11.00
N GLY A 165 10.21 5.12 -10.44
CA GLY A 165 11.20 4.31 -11.15
C GLY A 165 10.65 3.53 -12.33
N HIS A 166 9.33 3.37 -12.43
CA HIS A 166 8.66 2.69 -13.53
C HIS A 166 7.68 3.58 -14.30
N MET A 167 6.76 4.29 -13.61
CA MET A 167 5.71 5.09 -14.24
C MET A 167 6.19 6.47 -14.71
N GLY A 168 7.36 6.93 -14.26
CA GLY A 168 7.91 8.24 -14.60
C GLY A 168 7.44 9.35 -13.67
N ARG A 169 7.41 10.62 -14.15
CA ARG A 169 7.07 11.76 -13.31
C ARG A 169 5.58 11.80 -12.98
N TYR A 170 5.26 11.96 -11.70
CA TYR A 170 3.92 12.16 -11.18
C TYR A 170 3.88 13.29 -10.15
N GLU A 171 2.83 14.09 -10.14
CA GLU A 171 2.64 15.18 -9.18
C GLU A 171 1.17 15.51 -8.96
N GLU A 172 0.84 15.99 -7.77
CA GLU A 172 -0.49 16.48 -7.39
C GLU A 172 -0.40 17.81 -6.63
N ASN A 173 -1.45 18.61 -6.71
CA ASN A 173 -1.70 19.68 -5.74
C ASN A 173 -2.46 19.08 -4.56
N LEU A 174 -1.82 18.97 -3.40
CA LEU A 174 -2.41 18.23 -2.28
C LEU A 174 -3.74 18.81 -1.79
N ALA A 175 -3.88 20.13 -1.75
CA ALA A 175 -5.14 20.76 -1.32
C ALA A 175 -6.27 20.52 -2.33
N ALA A 176 -5.97 20.66 -3.64
CA ALA A 176 -6.96 20.54 -4.70
C ALA A 176 -7.30 19.09 -5.05
N ASP A 177 -6.30 18.20 -5.04
CA ASP A 177 -6.45 16.85 -5.56
C ASP A 177 -6.83 15.82 -4.48
N CYS A 178 -6.43 16.03 -3.21
CA CYS A 178 -6.81 15.12 -2.13
C CYS A 178 -7.52 15.79 -0.93
N GLY A 179 -7.26 17.06 -0.68
CA GLY A 179 -7.72 17.75 0.53
C GLY A 179 -7.06 17.23 1.80
N ASP A 180 -7.51 17.72 2.94
CA ASP A 180 -6.99 17.29 4.24
C ASP A 180 -7.32 15.82 4.50
N PHE A 181 -6.31 14.98 4.66
CA PHE A 181 -6.49 13.53 4.79
C PHE A 181 -6.39 13.02 6.23
N LEU A 182 -6.94 11.85 6.46
CA LEU A 182 -6.99 11.23 7.78
C LEU A 182 -5.61 10.76 8.24
N LEU A 183 -5.29 11.04 9.52
CA LEU A 183 -4.16 10.45 10.27
C LEU A 183 -4.66 9.38 11.26
N ARG A 184 -5.84 9.62 11.88
CA ARG A 184 -6.50 8.69 12.79
C ARG A 184 -8.02 8.77 12.62
N ARG A 185 -8.68 7.64 12.60
CA ARG A 185 -10.14 7.51 12.53
C ARG A 185 -10.77 7.82 13.89
N SER A 186 -12.08 8.09 13.91
CA SER A 186 -12.83 8.33 15.13
C SER A 186 -12.95 7.13 16.07
N ASP A 187 -12.74 5.92 15.57
CA ASP A 187 -12.66 4.68 16.37
C ASP A 187 -11.26 4.44 16.96
N GLY A 188 -10.31 5.37 16.77
CA GLY A 188 -8.95 5.31 17.29
C GLY A 188 -7.94 4.64 16.37
N MET A 189 -8.36 3.97 15.29
CA MET A 189 -7.48 3.30 14.34
C MET A 189 -6.66 4.33 13.55
N PHE A 190 -5.35 4.12 13.46
CA PHE A 190 -4.48 4.95 12.60
C PHE A 190 -4.79 4.73 11.12
N ALA A 191 -4.63 5.79 10.33
CA ALA A 191 -4.87 5.73 8.91
C ALA A 191 -3.63 5.20 8.16
N TYR A 192 -3.87 4.54 7.05
CA TYR A 192 -2.86 3.93 6.18
C TYR A 192 -1.71 4.90 5.85
N GLN A 193 -2.01 6.14 5.47
CA GLN A 193 -0.99 7.11 5.05
C GLN A 193 0.06 7.40 6.14
N LEU A 194 -0.35 7.55 7.40
CA LEU A 194 0.58 7.77 8.51
C LEU A 194 1.36 6.48 8.82
N ALA A 195 0.65 5.36 8.94
CA ALA A 195 1.26 4.10 9.35
C ALA A 195 2.34 3.64 8.38
N VAL A 196 2.06 3.65 7.07
CA VAL A 196 3.02 3.19 6.05
C VAL A 196 4.28 4.05 6.01
N VAL A 197 4.16 5.37 6.14
CA VAL A 197 5.31 6.30 6.15
C VAL A 197 6.21 6.06 7.35
N VAL A 198 5.60 5.96 8.53
CA VAL A 198 6.34 5.73 9.77
C VAL A 198 7.03 4.36 9.77
N ASP A 199 6.33 3.35 9.27
CA ASP A 199 6.87 1.98 9.20
C ASP A 199 8.00 1.87 8.18
N ASP A 200 7.81 2.38 6.96
CA ASP A 200 8.84 2.32 5.92
C ASP A 200 10.13 3.02 6.40
N ALA A 201 10.00 4.18 7.07
CA ALA A 201 11.15 4.89 7.61
C ALA A 201 11.82 4.17 8.78
N THR A 202 11.04 3.71 9.78
CA THR A 202 11.61 3.10 11.00
C THR A 202 12.11 1.68 10.79
N MET A 203 11.64 0.99 9.75
CA MET A 203 12.11 -0.33 9.34
C MET A 203 13.26 -0.27 8.31
N GLY A 204 13.69 0.93 7.90
CA GLY A 204 14.81 1.11 6.97
C GLY A 204 14.49 0.71 5.54
N VAL A 205 13.23 0.80 5.12
CA VAL A 205 12.83 0.54 3.74
C VAL A 205 13.39 1.62 2.82
N THR A 206 14.08 1.20 1.76
CA THR A 206 14.68 2.10 0.78
C THR A 206 14.01 2.01 -0.59
N GLU A 207 13.20 0.96 -0.81
CA GLU A 207 12.48 0.74 -2.06
C GLU A 207 11.05 0.26 -1.80
N VAL A 208 10.10 0.91 -2.46
CA VAL A 208 8.68 0.60 -2.39
C VAL A 208 8.19 0.18 -3.77
N VAL A 209 7.86 -1.11 -3.93
CA VAL A 209 7.19 -1.65 -5.11
C VAL A 209 5.73 -1.94 -4.74
N ARG A 210 4.77 -1.38 -5.52
CA ARG A 210 3.32 -1.55 -5.26
C ARG A 210 2.46 -1.29 -6.50
N GLY A 211 1.19 -1.59 -6.44
CA GLY A 211 0.25 -1.34 -7.55
C GLY A 211 0.04 0.14 -7.87
N ALA A 212 -0.22 0.45 -9.14
CA ALA A 212 -0.43 1.81 -9.64
C ALA A 212 -1.69 2.48 -9.07
N ASP A 213 -2.60 1.74 -8.45
CA ASP A 213 -3.73 2.27 -7.71
C ASP A 213 -3.34 3.06 -6.44
N LEU A 214 -2.07 3.00 -6.05
CA LEU A 214 -1.50 3.78 -4.94
C LEU A 214 -0.56 4.91 -5.42
N LEU A 215 -0.49 5.17 -6.74
CA LEU A 215 0.37 6.21 -7.30
C LEU A 215 0.00 7.59 -6.73
N ASP A 216 -1.28 7.90 -6.66
CA ASP A 216 -1.84 9.13 -6.08
C ASP A 216 -1.62 9.27 -4.56
N SER A 217 -1.34 8.19 -3.86
CA SER A 217 -1.02 8.20 -2.43
C SER A 217 0.40 8.67 -2.15
N THR A 218 1.31 8.58 -3.13
CA THR A 218 2.73 8.91 -2.94
C THR A 218 2.97 10.39 -2.62
N PRO A 219 2.36 11.38 -3.28
CA PRO A 219 2.53 12.79 -2.91
C PRO A 219 2.14 13.10 -1.45
N ARG A 220 1.05 12.49 -0.96
CA ARG A 220 0.62 12.59 0.47
C ARG A 220 1.64 12.01 1.42
N GLN A 221 2.22 10.87 1.06
CA GLN A 221 3.26 10.20 1.84
C GLN A 221 4.55 11.01 1.83
N LEU A 222 4.98 11.56 0.70
CA LEU A 222 6.14 12.45 0.61
C LEU A 222 5.98 13.70 1.48
N TYR A 223 4.78 14.26 1.53
CA TYR A 223 4.49 15.38 2.45
C TYR A 223 4.64 14.94 3.92
N LEU A 224 4.16 13.75 4.29
CA LEU A 224 4.36 13.20 5.64
C LEU A 224 5.85 12.95 5.95
N TYR A 225 6.61 12.37 5.01
CA TYR A 225 8.06 12.20 5.15
C TYR A 225 8.75 13.53 5.46
N HIS A 226 8.41 14.57 4.68
CA HIS A 226 8.95 15.92 4.88
C HIS A 226 8.59 16.48 6.27
N LEU A 227 7.33 16.43 6.67
CA LEU A 227 6.87 16.96 7.96
C LEU A 227 7.49 16.26 9.16
N LEU A 228 7.72 14.96 9.04
CA LEU A 228 8.33 14.14 10.10
C LEU A 228 9.87 14.15 10.06
N GLY A 229 10.48 14.79 9.06
CA GLY A 229 11.94 14.82 8.89
C GLY A 229 12.53 13.45 8.53
N LEU A 230 11.74 12.59 7.82
CA LEU A 230 12.11 11.25 7.44
C LEU A 230 12.59 11.21 5.99
N THR A 231 13.47 10.27 5.65
CA THR A 231 13.94 10.07 4.27
C THR A 231 12.97 9.16 3.51
N PRO A 232 12.38 9.60 2.38
CA PRO A 232 11.50 8.77 1.59
C PRO A 232 12.28 7.69 0.82
N PRO A 233 11.68 6.51 0.58
CA PRO A 233 12.22 5.48 -0.30
C PRO A 233 12.08 5.87 -1.77
N VAL A 234 12.72 5.11 -2.67
CA VAL A 234 12.40 5.14 -4.10
C VAL A 234 11.13 4.34 -4.34
N PHE A 235 10.25 4.85 -5.21
CA PHE A 235 8.97 4.22 -5.52
C PHE A 235 8.97 3.62 -6.92
N TYR A 236 8.38 2.43 -7.05
CA TYR A 236 8.08 1.74 -8.31
C TYR A 236 6.62 1.30 -8.28
N HIS A 237 5.81 1.85 -9.16
CA HIS A 237 4.42 1.45 -9.30
C HIS A 237 4.25 0.58 -10.54
N PHE A 238 3.67 -0.62 -10.37
CA PHE A 238 3.41 -1.54 -11.48
C PHE A 238 1.92 -1.50 -11.85
N PRO A 239 1.55 -1.81 -13.12
CA PRO A 239 0.18 -1.77 -13.60
C PRO A 239 -0.69 -2.81 -12.90
N LEU A 240 -2.00 -2.53 -12.83
CA LEU A 240 -2.96 -3.44 -12.24
C LEU A 240 -3.24 -4.63 -13.16
N LEU A 241 -3.52 -5.78 -12.55
CA LEU A 241 -4.11 -6.90 -13.25
C LEU A 241 -5.62 -6.71 -13.31
N LEU A 242 -6.18 -6.83 -14.51
CA LEU A 242 -7.60 -6.74 -14.78
C LEU A 242 -8.14 -8.09 -15.25
N THR A 243 -9.44 -8.33 -15.09
CA THR A 243 -10.12 -9.46 -15.70
C THR A 243 -10.05 -9.36 -17.23
N ALA A 244 -10.43 -10.41 -17.95
CA ALA A 244 -10.51 -10.39 -19.42
C ALA A 244 -11.43 -9.26 -19.93
N GLU A 245 -12.49 -8.93 -19.17
CA GLU A 245 -13.44 -7.85 -19.48
C GLU A 245 -12.91 -6.44 -19.09
N GLY A 246 -11.71 -6.34 -18.49
CA GLY A 246 -11.10 -5.07 -18.12
C GLY A 246 -11.56 -4.51 -16.76
N ARG A 247 -12.17 -5.32 -15.89
CA ARG A 247 -12.53 -4.93 -14.52
C ARG A 247 -11.40 -5.21 -13.56
N ARG A 248 -11.28 -4.42 -12.49
CA ARG A 248 -10.32 -4.69 -11.40
C ARG A 248 -10.59 -6.07 -10.77
N LEU A 249 -9.53 -6.80 -10.45
CA LEU A 249 -9.66 -8.04 -9.71
C LEU A 249 -10.21 -7.75 -8.31
N SER A 250 -11.38 -8.27 -8.01
CA SER A 250 -11.97 -8.15 -6.68
C SER A 250 -12.41 -9.52 -6.17
N LYS A 251 -12.40 -9.67 -4.84
CA LYS A 251 -12.88 -10.93 -4.20
C LYS A 251 -14.35 -11.24 -4.55
N ARG A 252 -15.15 -10.23 -4.91
CA ARG A 252 -16.57 -10.39 -5.28
C ARG A 252 -16.76 -10.90 -6.72
N ASP A 253 -15.79 -10.63 -7.58
CA ASP A 253 -15.87 -11.01 -9.01
C ASP A 253 -15.19 -12.36 -9.30
N GLY A 254 -15.00 -13.21 -8.27
CA GLY A 254 -14.35 -14.51 -8.45
C GLY A 254 -12.86 -14.38 -8.79
N ALA A 255 -12.20 -13.34 -8.27
CA ALA A 255 -10.75 -13.21 -8.44
C ALA A 255 -10.10 -14.52 -7.96
N VAL A 256 -9.34 -15.13 -8.85
CA VAL A 256 -8.65 -16.39 -8.58
C VAL A 256 -7.72 -16.19 -7.40
N GLY A 257 -8.10 -16.75 -6.26
CA GLY A 257 -7.27 -16.76 -5.06
C GLY A 257 -6.21 -17.85 -5.14
N LEU A 258 -5.14 -17.68 -4.39
CA LEU A 258 -4.06 -18.68 -4.38
C LEU A 258 -4.55 -20.07 -3.93
N ASP A 259 -5.54 -20.13 -3.05
CA ASP A 259 -6.18 -21.37 -2.60
C ASP A 259 -6.70 -22.21 -3.77
N SER A 260 -7.42 -21.58 -4.70
CA SER A 260 -7.94 -22.26 -5.88
C SER A 260 -6.87 -22.64 -6.91
N LEU A 261 -5.69 -22.03 -6.82
CA LEU A 261 -4.56 -22.33 -7.71
C LEU A 261 -3.67 -23.45 -7.14
N GLN A 262 -3.42 -23.46 -5.84
CA GLN A 262 -2.52 -24.42 -5.18
C GLN A 262 -2.92 -25.89 -5.42
N ASP A 263 -4.22 -26.15 -5.54
CA ASP A 263 -4.74 -27.50 -5.81
C ASP A 263 -4.50 -27.98 -7.25
N ARG A 264 -4.14 -27.08 -8.16
CA ARG A 264 -4.08 -27.35 -9.62
C ARG A 264 -2.74 -27.04 -10.25
N LEU A 265 -2.01 -26.07 -9.72
CA LEU A 265 -0.78 -25.56 -10.33
C LEU A 265 0.36 -25.55 -9.32
N PRO A 266 1.54 -26.07 -9.66
CA PRO A 266 2.72 -25.90 -8.84
C PRO A 266 3.17 -24.43 -8.82
N PRO A 267 3.97 -24.01 -7.83
CA PRO A 267 4.38 -22.62 -7.65
C PRO A 267 5.10 -22.04 -8.88
N GLU A 268 5.93 -22.83 -9.56
CA GLU A 268 6.69 -22.42 -10.74
C GLU A 268 5.77 -22.06 -11.91
N GLU A 269 4.64 -22.76 -12.08
CA GLU A 269 3.66 -22.43 -13.12
C GLU A 269 2.97 -21.11 -12.81
N ILE A 270 2.61 -20.86 -11.55
CA ILE A 270 1.98 -19.61 -11.14
C ILE A 270 2.95 -18.44 -11.38
N LEU A 271 4.19 -18.58 -10.94
CA LEU A 271 5.23 -17.54 -11.10
C LEU A 271 5.56 -17.31 -12.58
N GLY A 272 5.71 -18.36 -13.37
CA GLY A 272 5.97 -18.26 -14.81
C GLY A 272 4.86 -17.55 -15.57
N ARG A 273 3.59 -17.82 -15.24
CA ARG A 273 2.41 -17.14 -15.80
C ARG A 273 2.30 -15.68 -15.38
N LEU A 274 2.62 -15.34 -14.11
CA LEU A 274 2.69 -13.95 -13.65
C LEU A 274 3.80 -13.17 -14.36
N ALA A 275 4.97 -13.77 -14.51
CA ALA A 275 6.11 -13.18 -15.20
C ALA A 275 5.82 -12.98 -16.70
N PHE A 276 5.07 -13.89 -17.33
CA PHE A 276 4.58 -13.75 -18.70
C PHE A 276 3.62 -12.56 -18.83
N LEU A 277 2.66 -12.42 -17.92
CA LEU A 277 1.75 -11.26 -17.89
C LEU A 277 2.52 -9.95 -17.75
N ALA A 278 3.53 -9.93 -16.91
CA ALA A 278 4.41 -8.77 -16.69
C ALA A 278 5.51 -8.63 -17.75
N ARG A 279 5.54 -9.47 -18.80
CA ARG A 279 6.40 -9.42 -20.00
C ARG A 279 7.90 -9.60 -19.77
N PHE A 280 8.34 -10.04 -18.63
CA PHE A 280 9.75 -10.39 -18.43
C PHE A 280 10.01 -11.90 -18.56
N ASN A 281 8.98 -12.73 -18.76
CA ASN A 281 9.09 -14.10 -19.27
C ASN A 281 8.45 -14.17 -20.66
N PRO A 282 9.13 -14.66 -21.70
CA PRO A 282 8.59 -14.66 -23.07
C PRO A 282 7.44 -15.65 -23.29
N SER A 283 7.26 -16.60 -22.38
CA SER A 283 6.17 -17.58 -22.42
C SER A 283 5.63 -17.83 -21.00
N ALA A 284 4.49 -18.49 -20.89
CA ALA A 284 3.92 -18.90 -19.62
C ALA A 284 4.58 -20.17 -19.02
N ALA A 285 5.78 -20.53 -19.48
CA ALA A 285 6.49 -21.71 -19.01
C ALA A 285 6.81 -21.62 -17.50
N PRO A 286 6.76 -22.75 -16.78
CA PRO A 286 7.09 -22.80 -15.36
C PRO A 286 8.51 -22.28 -15.10
N LYS A 287 8.66 -21.41 -14.09
CA LYS A 287 9.94 -20.91 -13.60
C LYS A 287 9.84 -20.59 -12.11
N THR A 288 10.91 -20.91 -11.39
CA THR A 288 11.13 -20.47 -10.01
C THR A 288 11.39 -18.96 -9.94
N ALA A 289 11.24 -18.33 -8.79
CA ALA A 289 11.61 -16.93 -8.60
C ALA A 289 13.10 -16.67 -8.88
N ALA A 290 13.98 -17.61 -8.52
CA ALA A 290 15.42 -17.53 -8.78
C ALA A 290 15.75 -17.55 -10.28
N GLU A 291 15.07 -18.39 -11.06
CA GLU A 291 15.25 -18.43 -12.53
C GLU A 291 14.71 -17.14 -13.19
N LEU A 292 13.62 -16.57 -12.67
CA LEU A 292 13.05 -15.32 -13.17
C LEU A 292 13.94 -14.11 -12.89
N LEU A 293 14.82 -14.18 -11.88
CA LEU A 293 15.72 -13.07 -11.53
C LEU A 293 16.62 -12.66 -12.68
N ALA A 294 17.12 -13.63 -13.46
CA ALA A 294 17.97 -13.37 -14.61
C ALA A 294 17.23 -12.65 -15.77
N ASP A 295 15.92 -12.86 -15.87
CA ASP A 295 15.10 -12.31 -16.95
C ASP A 295 14.44 -10.99 -16.58
N PHE A 296 14.38 -10.67 -15.29
CA PHE A 296 13.69 -9.50 -14.78
C PHE A 296 14.39 -8.19 -15.18
N ALA A 297 13.60 -7.26 -15.70
CA ALA A 297 13.98 -5.86 -15.88
C ALA A 297 12.73 -4.99 -15.86
N TRP A 298 12.79 -3.86 -15.16
CA TRP A 298 11.64 -2.93 -15.08
C TRP A 298 11.21 -2.40 -16.43
N GLU A 299 12.12 -2.25 -17.37
CA GLU A 299 11.86 -1.79 -18.74
C GLU A 299 10.96 -2.74 -19.55
N LYS A 300 10.93 -4.02 -19.18
CA LYS A 300 10.06 -5.02 -19.80
C LYS A 300 8.63 -4.98 -19.24
N VAL A 301 8.46 -4.58 -17.98
CA VAL A 301 7.14 -4.52 -17.33
C VAL A 301 6.28 -3.46 -18.02
N PRO A 302 5.03 -3.76 -18.42
CA PRO A 302 4.17 -2.75 -19.05
C PRO A 302 3.84 -1.62 -18.07
N ARG A 303 3.61 -0.42 -18.61
CA ARG A 303 3.08 0.71 -17.81
C ARG A 303 1.55 0.79 -17.80
N GLN A 304 0.91 0.09 -18.72
CA GLN A 304 -0.55 0.03 -18.84
C GLN A 304 -1.09 -1.20 -18.12
N ASP A 305 -2.30 -1.08 -17.59
CA ASP A 305 -2.99 -2.19 -16.94
C ASP A 305 -3.03 -3.44 -17.81
N ILE A 306 -2.86 -4.59 -17.18
CA ILE A 306 -2.68 -5.89 -17.83
C ILE A 306 -3.97 -6.69 -17.74
N ARG A 307 -4.59 -6.99 -18.88
CA ARG A 307 -5.72 -7.92 -18.93
C ARG A 307 -5.23 -9.35 -18.86
N ILE A 308 -5.79 -10.12 -17.95
CA ILE A 308 -5.50 -11.55 -17.82
C ILE A 308 -6.25 -12.29 -18.94
N PRO A 309 -5.56 -13.00 -19.83
CA PRO A 309 -6.24 -13.83 -20.84
C PRO A 309 -7.12 -14.90 -20.20
N ALA A 310 -8.28 -15.16 -20.79
CA ALA A 310 -9.14 -16.25 -20.34
C ALA A 310 -8.37 -17.58 -20.41
N GLY A 311 -8.52 -18.41 -19.36
CA GLY A 311 -7.86 -19.72 -19.30
C GLY A 311 -6.40 -19.72 -18.85
N LEU A 312 -5.74 -18.57 -18.70
CA LEU A 312 -4.31 -18.55 -18.31
C LEU A 312 -4.05 -19.18 -16.92
N PHE A 313 -5.00 -19.12 -16.02
CA PHE A 313 -4.93 -19.72 -14.67
C PHE A 313 -5.99 -20.81 -14.44
N CYS A 314 -6.49 -21.41 -15.52
CA CYS A 314 -7.41 -22.53 -15.45
C CYS A 314 -6.69 -23.87 -15.41
#